data_60c05200ca27c7af10ff61cf14c6f9c9
#
_entry.id   60c05200ca27c7af10ff61cf14c6f9c9
#
_cell.length_a   1.000
_cell.length_b   1.000
_cell.length_c   1.000
_cell.angle_alpha   90.00
_cell.angle_beta   90.00
_cell.angle_gamma   90.00
#
_symmetry.space_group_name_H-M   'P 1'
#
loop_
_entity.id
_entity.type
_entity.pdbx_description
1 polymer ?
#
loop_
_entity_poly.entity_id
_entity_poly.type
_entity_poly.pdbx_seq_one_letter_code
_entity_poly.pdbx_strand_id
1 'polypeptide(L)'
;RAKELERRVLLSQYLLAIQSAGSVPPQETGLTYNSWFGKFHLEMIWWHQAWQPLWGHSELLSHTLEWYKTVEPIAREVARRQGFDGIRWMKMTDPSGVEAPSSVGSFLIWQQPHFIYLAELLYRSNPDKKVIEKYNYLVQETAKFMYAFATYDELGVRFILKGAIPAQETLNASTTINPPFELSYWYFAMQIAQIWRERAGEKRNLEWDELIDKLSPLAYNEDGLYLAAENAIDTYKDIRFTSDHMAVLGAVGILPMNKLIREDYMKNTLQWIWDNWNWGKTWGWDYPMTAMNATRLGEPEKAVEALLMNKRTNTYLPNGHNYQDPRLRVYLPGNGGLLTAIALMCAGWDGCEIENPGFPKNGKWNVMWEGLSPMP
;
A
#
# COMPACT_ATOMS: atom_id res chain seq x y z
N ARG A 1 9.12 17.62 19.53
CA ARG A 1 8.67 16.45 18.74
C ARG A 1 7.27 16.70 18.18
N ALA A 2 6.26 17.04 18.98
CA ALA A 2 4.90 17.32 18.52
C ALA A 2 4.87 18.43 17.47
N LYS A 3 5.51 19.58 17.72
CA LYS A 3 5.61 20.69 16.76
C LYS A 3 6.28 20.30 15.44
N GLU A 4 7.27 19.40 15.47
CA GLU A 4 7.90 18.90 14.25
C GLU A 4 6.96 17.97 13.46
N LEU A 5 6.23 17.10 14.14
CA LEU A 5 5.23 16.25 13.49
C LEU A 5 4.10 17.10 12.88
N GLU A 6 3.58 18.06 13.61
CA GLU A 6 2.58 19.03 13.13
C GLU A 6 3.08 19.79 11.89
N ARG A 7 4.33 20.31 11.91
CA ARG A 7 4.94 20.97 10.76
C ARG A 7 4.97 20.04 9.53
N ARG A 8 5.40 18.78 9.72
CA ARG A 8 5.43 17.79 8.62
C ARG A 8 4.03 17.54 8.05
N VAL A 9 3.03 17.41 8.92
CA VAL A 9 1.63 17.21 8.51
C VAL A 9 1.11 18.39 7.70
N LEU A 10 1.20 19.60 8.22
CA LEU A 10 0.69 20.81 7.57
C LEU A 10 1.36 21.05 6.20
N LEU A 11 2.69 20.94 6.14
CA LEU A 11 3.41 21.14 4.89
C LEU A 11 3.15 20.00 3.90
N SER A 12 2.97 18.76 4.36
CA SER A 12 2.64 17.65 3.48
C SER A 12 1.28 17.83 2.81
N GLN A 13 0.25 18.27 3.55
CA GLN A 13 -1.05 18.59 2.96
C GLN A 13 -0.93 19.65 1.86
N TYR A 14 -0.25 20.76 2.15
CA TYR A 14 -0.01 21.83 1.19
C TYR A 14 0.71 21.32 -0.07
N LEU A 15 1.83 20.61 0.11
CA LEU A 15 2.65 20.12 -0.99
C LEU A 15 1.90 19.12 -1.89
N LEU A 16 1.16 18.19 -1.28
CA LEU A 16 0.39 17.21 -2.05
C LEU A 16 -0.80 17.85 -2.77
N ALA A 17 -1.46 18.83 -2.15
CA ALA A 17 -2.54 19.55 -2.80
C ALA A 17 -2.07 20.30 -4.05
N ILE A 18 -0.90 20.96 -4.00
CA ILE A 18 -0.39 21.72 -5.16
C ILE A 18 0.36 20.88 -6.19
N GLN A 19 0.84 19.68 -5.85
CA GLN A 19 1.69 18.87 -6.74
C GLN A 19 1.07 17.53 -7.18
N SER A 20 0.06 17.04 -6.47
CA SER A 20 -0.53 15.71 -6.72
C SER A 20 -2.05 15.74 -6.94
N ALA A 21 -2.67 16.90 -7.01
CA ALA A 21 -4.12 17.07 -7.15
C ALA A 21 -4.57 17.32 -8.60
N GLY A 22 -3.82 16.82 -9.57
CA GLY A 22 -4.16 16.94 -10.98
C GLY A 22 -5.22 15.94 -11.46
N SER A 23 -5.47 15.92 -12.76
CA SER A 23 -6.43 15.02 -13.42
C SER A 23 -5.85 13.66 -13.82
N VAL A 24 -4.59 13.42 -13.52
CA VAL A 24 -3.84 12.21 -13.85
C VAL A 24 -2.98 11.79 -12.64
N PRO A 25 -2.49 10.53 -12.57
CA PRO A 25 -1.59 10.11 -11.51
C PRO A 25 -0.36 11.02 -11.39
N PRO A 26 0.06 11.37 -10.17
CA PRO A 26 1.25 12.19 -9.98
C PRO A 26 2.53 11.40 -10.24
N GLN A 27 3.59 12.11 -10.64
CA GLN A 27 4.94 11.56 -10.54
C GLN A 27 5.42 11.60 -9.07
N GLU A 28 6.37 10.75 -8.72
CA GLU A 28 6.89 10.67 -7.34
C GLU A 28 7.50 11.98 -6.84
N THR A 29 8.05 12.78 -7.72
CA THR A 29 8.70 14.07 -7.43
C THR A 29 7.82 15.27 -7.71
N GLY A 30 6.54 15.06 -7.98
CA GLY A 30 5.58 16.14 -8.27
C GLY A 30 5.99 16.99 -9.47
N LEU A 31 5.69 18.30 -9.38
CA LEU A 31 5.89 19.25 -10.48
C LEU A 31 7.23 20.00 -10.41
N THR A 32 7.90 19.97 -9.27
CA THR A 32 9.03 20.88 -8.98
C THR A 32 10.40 20.25 -9.15
N TYR A 33 10.47 18.93 -9.30
CA TYR A 33 11.71 18.20 -9.45
C TYR A 33 11.51 17.03 -10.41
N ASN A 34 12.40 16.87 -11.38
CA ASN A 34 12.30 15.80 -12.37
C ASN A 34 13.21 14.63 -12.00
N SER A 35 12.59 13.51 -11.65
CA SER A 35 13.26 12.21 -11.55
C SER A 35 12.42 11.16 -12.27
N TRP A 36 13.03 10.03 -12.60
CA TRP A 36 12.38 8.96 -13.38
C TRP A 36 11.66 9.44 -14.64
N PHE A 37 12.09 10.60 -15.18
CA PHE A 37 11.62 11.16 -16.46
C PHE A 37 10.12 11.47 -16.51
N GLY A 38 9.49 11.80 -15.39
CA GLY A 38 8.08 12.16 -15.31
C GLY A 38 7.10 10.99 -15.48
N LYS A 39 7.57 9.76 -15.42
CA LYS A 39 6.70 8.58 -15.49
C LYS A 39 5.71 8.54 -14.33
N PHE A 40 4.48 8.07 -14.59
CA PHE A 40 3.53 7.78 -13.55
C PHE A 40 3.90 6.46 -12.87
N HIS A 41 4.09 6.49 -11.58
CA HIS A 41 4.43 5.34 -10.77
C HIS A 41 3.18 4.82 -10.09
N LEU A 42 2.51 3.83 -10.70
CA LEU A 42 1.23 3.32 -10.18
C LEU A 42 1.40 2.56 -8.87
N GLU A 43 2.60 2.04 -8.58
CA GLU A 43 2.90 1.45 -7.27
C GLU A 43 2.91 2.49 -6.14
N MET A 44 3.24 3.74 -6.47
CA MET A 44 3.28 4.83 -5.51
C MET A 44 1.96 5.58 -5.37
N ILE A 45 0.96 5.31 -6.21
CA ILE A 45 -0.27 6.09 -6.24
C ILE A 45 -1.04 6.02 -4.91
N TRP A 46 -1.02 4.88 -4.24
CA TRP A 46 -1.59 4.72 -2.91
C TRP A 46 -0.92 5.65 -1.90
N TRP A 47 0.39 5.75 -1.92
CA TRP A 47 1.18 6.63 -1.07
C TRP A 47 0.95 8.11 -1.35
N HIS A 48 0.62 8.47 -2.58
CA HIS A 48 0.28 9.85 -2.95
C HIS A 48 -1.14 10.25 -2.54
N GLN A 49 -2.11 9.33 -2.53
CA GLN A 49 -3.52 9.71 -2.61
C GLN A 49 -4.46 9.04 -1.60
N ALA A 50 -4.06 7.96 -0.93
CA ALA A 50 -4.92 7.30 0.06
C ALA A 50 -5.32 8.26 1.22
N TRP A 51 -4.49 9.22 1.56
CA TRP A 51 -4.78 10.22 2.56
C TRP A 51 -5.96 11.13 2.18
N GLN A 52 -6.17 11.40 0.89
CA GLN A 52 -7.14 12.39 0.42
C GLN A 52 -8.56 12.12 0.96
N PRO A 53 -9.17 10.94 0.75
CA PRO A 53 -10.47 10.64 1.33
C PRO A 53 -10.45 10.56 2.86
N LEU A 54 -9.34 10.13 3.45
CA LEU A 54 -9.22 10.04 4.91
C LEU A 54 -9.18 11.42 5.60
N TRP A 55 -8.79 12.47 4.87
CA TRP A 55 -8.74 13.86 5.32
C TRP A 55 -9.89 14.73 4.74
N GLY A 56 -10.93 14.11 4.21
CA GLY A 56 -12.11 14.81 3.67
C GLY A 56 -11.93 15.43 2.28
N HIS A 57 -10.90 15.03 1.52
CA HIS A 57 -10.59 15.53 0.17
C HIS A 57 -10.82 14.48 -0.93
N SER A 58 -11.92 13.75 -0.84
CA SER A 58 -12.24 12.65 -1.75
C SER A 58 -12.40 13.08 -3.22
N GLU A 59 -12.76 14.35 -3.45
CA GLU A 59 -12.86 14.93 -4.78
C GLU A 59 -11.53 14.90 -5.56
N LEU A 60 -10.40 15.05 -4.85
CA LEU A 60 -9.07 15.00 -5.48
C LEU A 60 -8.74 13.59 -5.97
N LEU A 61 -9.07 12.56 -5.18
CA LEU A 61 -8.89 11.17 -5.57
C LEU A 61 -9.73 10.80 -6.80
N SER A 62 -10.95 11.35 -6.89
CA SER A 62 -11.86 11.04 -8.00
C SER A 62 -11.26 11.36 -9.37
N HIS A 63 -10.44 12.39 -9.50
CA HIS A 63 -9.77 12.77 -10.75
C HIS A 63 -8.83 11.66 -11.24
N THR A 64 -8.03 11.09 -10.34
CA THR A 64 -7.14 9.98 -10.69
C THR A 64 -7.89 8.71 -11.06
N LEU A 65 -8.99 8.40 -10.38
CA LEU A 65 -9.78 7.22 -10.73
C LEU A 65 -10.43 7.36 -12.11
N GLU A 66 -10.75 8.58 -12.57
CA GLU A 66 -11.19 8.83 -13.95
C GLU A 66 -10.11 8.51 -14.97
N TRP A 67 -8.85 8.83 -14.67
CA TRP A 67 -7.75 8.48 -15.58
C TRP A 67 -7.66 6.97 -15.81
N TYR A 68 -7.83 6.14 -14.79
CA TYR A 68 -7.83 4.67 -14.94
C TYR A 68 -8.87 4.20 -15.95
N LYS A 69 -10.03 4.85 -16.03
CA LYS A 69 -11.05 4.52 -17.04
C LYS A 69 -10.56 4.81 -18.45
N THR A 70 -9.82 5.89 -18.65
CA THR A 70 -9.34 6.29 -19.99
C THR A 70 -8.27 5.35 -20.53
N VAL A 71 -7.49 4.72 -19.67
CA VAL A 71 -6.39 3.82 -20.05
C VAL A 71 -6.73 2.34 -19.93
N GLU A 72 -7.97 2.01 -19.57
CA GLU A 72 -8.46 0.63 -19.45
C GLU A 72 -8.17 -0.23 -20.69
N PRO A 73 -8.38 0.22 -21.94
CA PRO A 73 -8.10 -0.61 -23.12
C PRO A 73 -6.62 -1.01 -23.23
N ILE A 74 -5.70 -0.13 -22.86
CA ILE A 74 -4.26 -0.41 -22.84
C ILE A 74 -3.94 -1.43 -21.74
N ALA A 75 -4.46 -1.24 -20.54
CA ALA A 75 -4.24 -2.14 -19.41
C ALA A 75 -4.81 -3.54 -19.66
N ARG A 76 -5.92 -3.66 -20.36
CA ARG A 76 -6.50 -4.93 -20.83
C ARG A 76 -5.61 -5.63 -21.85
N GLU A 77 -5.07 -4.88 -22.80
CA GLU A 77 -4.14 -5.44 -23.78
C GLU A 77 -2.84 -5.94 -23.13
N VAL A 78 -2.37 -5.27 -22.07
CA VAL A 78 -1.23 -5.76 -21.27
C VAL A 78 -1.56 -7.11 -20.62
N ALA A 79 -2.73 -7.25 -19.97
CA ALA A 79 -3.15 -8.53 -19.40
C ALA A 79 -3.20 -9.64 -20.46
N ARG A 80 -3.87 -9.36 -21.58
CA ARG A 80 -3.99 -10.32 -22.71
C ARG A 80 -2.63 -10.76 -23.25
N ARG A 81 -1.69 -9.82 -23.45
CA ARG A 81 -0.34 -10.10 -23.93
C ARG A 81 0.46 -10.97 -22.95
N GLN A 82 0.18 -10.85 -21.65
CA GLN A 82 0.79 -11.67 -20.59
C GLN A 82 0.06 -13.01 -20.38
N GLY A 83 -1.04 -13.26 -21.10
CA GLY A 83 -1.81 -14.51 -21.00
C GLY A 83 -2.81 -14.55 -19.85
N PHE A 84 -3.23 -13.38 -19.34
CA PHE A 84 -4.20 -13.26 -18.25
C PHE A 84 -5.50 -12.60 -18.71
N ASP A 85 -6.58 -12.96 -18.05
CA ASP A 85 -7.87 -12.28 -18.15
C ASP A 85 -7.88 -11.00 -17.30
N GLY A 86 -8.85 -10.10 -17.59
CA GLY A 86 -9.06 -8.87 -16.82
C GLY A 86 -8.17 -7.71 -17.27
N ILE A 87 -7.76 -6.87 -16.31
CA ILE A 87 -6.98 -5.66 -16.53
C ILE A 87 -5.70 -5.70 -15.69
N ARG A 88 -4.56 -5.46 -16.33
CA ARG A 88 -3.24 -5.39 -15.69
C ARG A 88 -2.77 -3.94 -15.54
N TRP A 89 -2.69 -3.45 -14.31
CA TRP A 89 -2.07 -2.16 -14.00
C TRP A 89 -0.55 -2.31 -13.90
N MET A 90 0.18 -1.60 -14.75
CA MET A 90 1.65 -1.70 -14.78
C MET A 90 2.29 -0.84 -13.69
N LYS A 91 3.55 -1.13 -13.35
CA LYS A 91 4.31 -0.34 -12.38
C LYS A 91 4.42 1.13 -12.79
N MET A 92 4.90 1.36 -14.02
CA MET A 92 5.14 2.70 -14.55
C MET A 92 4.49 2.84 -15.91
N THR A 93 3.84 3.98 -16.13
CA THR A 93 3.22 4.32 -17.41
C THR A 93 3.54 5.75 -17.81
N ASP A 94 3.30 6.06 -19.09
CA ASP A 94 3.12 7.42 -19.54
C ASP A 94 1.66 7.91 -19.29
N PRO A 95 1.32 9.17 -19.60
CA PRO A 95 -0.03 9.67 -19.42
C PRO A 95 -1.12 8.92 -20.22
N SER A 96 -0.77 8.25 -21.32
CA SER A 96 -1.70 7.44 -22.13
C SER A 96 -1.90 6.02 -21.61
N GLY A 97 -1.21 5.64 -20.52
CA GLY A 97 -1.28 4.30 -19.94
C GLY A 97 -0.33 3.29 -20.57
N VAL A 98 0.46 3.68 -21.55
CA VAL A 98 1.47 2.81 -22.15
C VAL A 98 2.59 2.55 -21.16
N GLU A 99 2.99 1.28 -21.06
CA GLU A 99 4.06 0.85 -20.14
C GLU A 99 5.37 1.60 -20.44
N ALA A 100 5.89 2.26 -19.40
CA ALA A 100 7.18 2.92 -19.44
C ALA A 100 8.31 1.97 -19.00
N PRO A 101 9.53 2.10 -19.55
CA PRO A 101 10.65 1.23 -19.20
C PRO A 101 10.96 1.21 -17.71
N SER A 102 11.06 0.00 -17.14
CA SER A 102 11.45 -0.28 -15.77
C SER A 102 12.14 -1.63 -15.70
N SER A 103 13.16 -1.76 -14.86
CA SER A 103 13.89 -3.03 -14.68
C SER A 103 13.03 -4.13 -14.04
N VAL A 104 11.98 -3.76 -13.30
CA VAL A 104 11.11 -4.69 -12.57
C VAL A 104 9.63 -4.55 -12.96
N GLY A 105 9.30 -3.59 -13.82
CA GLY A 105 7.91 -3.15 -14.07
C GLY A 105 6.95 -4.27 -14.47
N SER A 106 7.36 -5.16 -15.35
CA SER A 106 6.52 -6.27 -15.84
C SER A 106 6.23 -7.34 -14.78
N PHE A 107 7.03 -7.39 -13.71
CA PHE A 107 6.94 -8.41 -12.66
C PHE A 107 6.36 -7.90 -11.34
N LEU A 108 6.29 -6.59 -11.16
CA LEU A 108 5.73 -6.00 -9.94
C LEU A 108 4.22 -6.17 -9.90
N ILE A 109 3.66 -6.57 -8.75
CA ILE A 109 2.21 -6.86 -8.64
C ILE A 109 1.49 -6.10 -7.53
N TRP A 110 2.18 -5.54 -6.55
CA TRP A 110 1.53 -4.92 -5.41
C TRP A 110 0.74 -3.64 -5.74
N GLN A 111 0.97 -3.02 -6.90
CA GLN A 111 0.15 -1.93 -7.42
C GLN A 111 -1.18 -2.40 -8.01
N GLN A 112 -1.31 -3.69 -8.36
CA GLN A 112 -2.52 -4.22 -9.00
C GLN A 112 -3.78 -3.99 -8.15
N PRO A 113 -3.80 -4.25 -6.83
CA PRO A 113 -4.98 -4.02 -6.00
C PRO A 113 -5.26 -2.55 -5.66
N HIS A 114 -4.34 -1.62 -5.94
CA HIS A 114 -4.48 -0.22 -5.54
C HIS A 114 -5.77 0.42 -6.04
N PHE A 115 -6.18 0.12 -7.28
CA PHE A 115 -7.43 0.66 -7.82
C PHE A 115 -8.64 0.25 -6.96
N ILE A 116 -8.70 -1.02 -6.57
CA ILE A 116 -9.80 -1.54 -5.72
C ILE A 116 -9.80 -0.83 -4.37
N TYR A 117 -8.64 -0.69 -3.75
CA TYR A 117 -8.52 -0.02 -2.45
C TYR A 117 -8.90 1.47 -2.52
N LEU A 118 -8.40 2.20 -3.51
CA LEU A 118 -8.70 3.62 -3.68
C LEU A 118 -10.18 3.85 -4.02
N ALA A 119 -10.80 2.99 -4.85
CA ALA A 119 -12.22 3.02 -5.11
C ALA A 119 -13.05 2.78 -3.85
N GLU A 120 -12.63 1.84 -2.99
CA GLU A 120 -13.26 1.61 -1.69
C GLU A 120 -13.16 2.82 -0.76
N LEU A 121 -11.98 3.45 -0.66
CA LEU A 121 -11.81 4.69 0.13
C LEU A 121 -12.71 5.82 -0.39
N LEU A 122 -12.83 5.97 -1.70
CA LEU A 122 -13.74 6.95 -2.30
C LEU A 122 -15.19 6.66 -1.94
N TYR A 123 -15.63 5.40 -2.06
CA TYR A 123 -17.00 5.00 -1.69
C TYR A 123 -17.26 5.25 -0.20
N ARG A 124 -16.34 4.93 0.68
CA ARG A 124 -16.47 5.12 2.13
C ARG A 124 -16.60 6.59 2.53
N SER A 125 -15.95 7.50 1.80
CA SER A 125 -16.08 8.94 2.06
C SER A 125 -17.47 9.48 1.73
N ASN A 126 -18.14 8.90 0.74
CA ASN A 126 -19.46 9.27 0.30
C ASN A 126 -20.17 8.03 -0.27
N PRO A 127 -20.83 7.22 0.56
CA PRO A 127 -21.51 6.00 0.14
C PRO A 127 -22.70 6.33 -0.79
N ASP A 128 -22.43 6.43 -2.08
CA ASP A 128 -23.41 6.72 -3.12
C ASP A 128 -23.39 5.59 -4.17
N LYS A 129 -24.57 5.11 -4.54
CA LYS A 129 -24.74 4.14 -5.61
C LYS A 129 -24.05 4.55 -6.93
N LYS A 130 -23.98 5.84 -7.21
CA LYS A 130 -23.28 6.38 -8.38
C LYS A 130 -21.79 6.05 -8.38
N VAL A 131 -21.14 5.97 -7.22
CA VAL A 131 -19.73 5.55 -7.12
C VAL A 131 -19.60 4.09 -7.55
N ILE A 132 -20.52 3.23 -7.12
CA ILE A 132 -20.56 1.82 -7.54
C ILE A 132 -20.81 1.72 -9.05
N GLU A 133 -21.84 2.38 -9.57
CA GLU A 133 -22.17 2.39 -11.00
C GLU A 133 -20.99 2.87 -11.87
N LYS A 134 -20.21 3.80 -11.35
CA LYS A 134 -19.09 4.42 -12.06
C LYS A 134 -17.83 3.55 -12.11
N TYR A 135 -17.53 2.82 -11.05
CA TYR A 135 -16.23 2.15 -10.88
C TYR A 135 -16.30 0.63 -10.73
N ASN A 136 -17.50 0.03 -10.48
CA ASN A 136 -17.62 -1.41 -10.26
C ASN A 136 -17.00 -2.23 -11.40
N TYR A 137 -17.21 -1.81 -12.65
CA TYR A 137 -16.64 -2.49 -13.80
C TYR A 137 -15.11 -2.65 -13.70
N LEU A 138 -14.39 -1.56 -13.37
CA LEU A 138 -12.92 -1.61 -13.22
C LEU A 138 -12.50 -2.39 -11.98
N VAL A 139 -13.26 -2.32 -10.89
CA VAL A 139 -13.03 -3.15 -9.70
C VAL A 139 -13.10 -4.63 -10.07
N GLN A 140 -14.16 -5.03 -10.81
CA GLN A 140 -14.35 -6.42 -11.21
C GLN A 140 -13.27 -6.91 -12.20
N GLU A 141 -12.91 -6.12 -13.19
CA GLU A 141 -11.89 -6.49 -14.17
C GLU A 141 -10.48 -6.50 -13.56
N THR A 142 -10.21 -5.64 -12.56
CA THR A 142 -8.97 -5.69 -11.77
C THR A 142 -8.89 -6.99 -10.95
N ALA A 143 -9.98 -7.35 -10.28
CA ALA A 143 -10.08 -8.60 -9.52
C ALA A 143 -10.01 -9.85 -10.41
N LYS A 144 -10.57 -9.78 -11.62
CA LYS A 144 -10.47 -10.86 -12.60
C LYS A 144 -9.02 -11.16 -12.97
N PHE A 145 -8.19 -10.13 -13.18
CA PHE A 145 -6.76 -10.34 -13.36
C PHE A 145 -6.12 -10.97 -12.12
N MET A 146 -6.48 -10.49 -10.93
CA MET A 146 -5.92 -11.02 -9.67
C MET A 146 -6.26 -12.50 -9.47
N TYR A 147 -7.46 -12.91 -9.84
CA TYR A 147 -7.85 -14.33 -9.83
C TYR A 147 -7.04 -15.14 -10.86
N ALA A 148 -6.95 -14.66 -12.09
CA ALA A 148 -6.20 -15.33 -13.17
C ALA A 148 -4.69 -15.44 -12.88
N PHE A 149 -4.12 -14.50 -12.14
CA PHE A 149 -2.70 -14.50 -11.75
C PHE A 149 -2.39 -15.52 -10.64
N ALA A 150 -3.32 -15.74 -9.72
CA ALA A 150 -3.14 -16.69 -8.64
C ALA A 150 -3.09 -18.13 -9.21
N THR A 151 -2.14 -18.92 -8.76
CA THR A 151 -1.97 -20.31 -9.20
C THR A 151 -2.49 -21.26 -8.13
N TYR A 152 -3.32 -22.22 -8.50
CA TYR A 152 -3.72 -23.27 -7.58
C TYR A 152 -2.59 -24.30 -7.42
N ASP A 153 -2.16 -24.52 -6.20
CA ASP A 153 -1.18 -25.53 -5.78
C ASP A 153 -1.94 -26.77 -5.29
N GLU A 154 -2.04 -27.79 -6.15
CA GLU A 154 -2.79 -29.01 -5.85
C GLU A 154 -2.19 -29.79 -4.67
N LEU A 155 -0.88 -29.76 -4.49
CA LEU A 155 -0.20 -30.46 -3.39
C LEU A 155 -0.52 -29.79 -2.04
N GLY A 156 -0.52 -28.47 -2.01
CA GLY A 156 -0.85 -27.67 -0.83
C GLY A 156 -2.35 -27.43 -0.65
N VAL A 157 -3.19 -27.76 -1.63
CA VAL A 157 -4.64 -27.49 -1.67
C VAL A 157 -4.93 -26.01 -1.39
N ARG A 158 -4.17 -25.11 -2.03
CA ARG A 158 -4.19 -23.67 -1.78
C ARG A 158 -3.89 -22.87 -3.03
N PHE A 159 -4.26 -21.59 -3.06
CA PHE A 159 -3.78 -20.64 -4.04
C PHE A 159 -2.47 -19.99 -3.59
N ILE A 160 -1.54 -19.83 -4.53
CA ILE A 160 -0.24 -19.21 -4.33
C ILE A 160 -0.02 -18.07 -5.33
N LEU A 161 0.82 -17.11 -4.94
CA LEU A 161 1.34 -16.07 -5.83
C LEU A 161 2.80 -16.40 -6.18
N LYS A 162 3.11 -16.50 -7.47
CA LYS A 162 4.46 -16.79 -7.96
C LYS A 162 4.75 -16.05 -9.25
N GLY A 163 6.02 -15.96 -9.62
CA GLY A 163 6.41 -15.29 -10.87
C GLY A 163 6.37 -13.76 -10.80
N ALA A 164 6.49 -13.20 -9.60
CA ALA A 164 6.41 -11.76 -9.36
C ALA A 164 7.59 -11.24 -8.54
N ILE A 165 7.90 -9.97 -8.73
CA ILE A 165 8.73 -9.20 -7.80
C ILE A 165 7.79 -8.53 -6.81
N PRO A 166 7.99 -8.68 -5.50
CA PRO A 166 7.20 -8.01 -4.48
C PRO A 166 7.61 -6.54 -4.29
N ALA A 167 6.93 -5.84 -3.38
CA ALA A 167 7.32 -4.50 -2.97
C ALA A 167 8.77 -4.44 -2.44
N GLN A 168 9.27 -5.51 -1.82
CA GLN A 168 10.70 -5.68 -1.53
C GLN A 168 11.44 -6.09 -2.80
N GLU A 169 11.89 -5.12 -3.59
CA GLU A 169 12.43 -5.33 -4.95
C GLU A 169 13.79 -6.05 -4.99
N THR A 170 14.35 -6.44 -3.86
CA THR A 170 15.57 -7.28 -3.77
C THR A 170 15.30 -8.76 -4.07
N LEU A 171 14.03 -9.19 -4.12
CA LEU A 171 13.65 -10.56 -4.47
C LEU A 171 13.54 -10.73 -5.99
N ASN A 172 13.75 -11.97 -6.45
CA ASN A 172 13.73 -12.31 -7.88
C ASN A 172 12.41 -12.95 -8.30
N ALA A 173 11.82 -12.46 -9.39
CA ALA A 173 10.54 -12.97 -9.90
C ALA A 173 10.54 -14.48 -10.19
N SER A 174 11.64 -15.05 -10.70
CA SER A 174 11.70 -16.46 -11.07
C SER A 174 11.66 -17.42 -9.86
N THR A 175 11.96 -16.92 -8.66
CA THR A 175 12.04 -17.74 -7.46
C THR A 175 11.05 -17.33 -6.37
N THR A 176 10.52 -16.12 -6.38
CA THR A 176 9.62 -15.63 -5.33
C THR A 176 8.29 -16.38 -5.34
N ILE A 177 7.92 -16.90 -4.18
CA ILE A 177 6.64 -17.56 -3.91
C ILE A 177 6.03 -16.94 -2.67
N ASN A 178 4.76 -16.55 -2.76
CA ASN A 178 3.95 -16.08 -1.64
C ASN A 178 4.62 -14.95 -0.83
N PRO A 179 4.94 -13.80 -1.44
CA PRO A 179 5.40 -12.66 -0.67
C PRO A 179 4.26 -12.15 0.24
N PRO A 180 4.56 -11.83 1.51
CA PRO A 180 3.54 -11.65 2.55
C PRO A 180 2.62 -10.46 2.33
N PHE A 181 3.14 -9.32 1.88
CA PHE A 181 2.34 -8.13 1.63
C PHE A 181 1.37 -8.36 0.48
N GLU A 182 1.85 -8.93 -0.61
CA GLU A 182 1.05 -9.23 -1.80
C GLU A 182 -0.04 -10.27 -1.51
N LEU A 183 0.25 -11.32 -0.74
CA LEU A 183 -0.78 -12.28 -0.28
C LEU A 183 -1.88 -11.58 0.51
N SER A 184 -1.52 -10.79 1.50
CA SER A 184 -2.48 -10.05 2.31
C SER A 184 -3.29 -9.07 1.47
N TYR A 185 -2.66 -8.43 0.47
CA TYR A 185 -3.33 -7.48 -0.41
C TYR A 185 -4.28 -8.17 -1.38
N TRP A 186 -3.91 -9.36 -1.91
CA TRP A 186 -4.84 -10.19 -2.69
C TRP A 186 -6.06 -10.56 -1.87
N TYR A 187 -5.86 -11.04 -0.65
CA TYR A 187 -6.95 -11.35 0.25
C TYR A 187 -7.90 -10.16 0.44
N PHE A 188 -7.36 -9.02 0.85
CA PHE A 188 -8.14 -7.81 1.11
C PHE A 188 -8.89 -7.33 -0.15
N ALA A 189 -8.22 -7.18 -1.26
CA ALA A 189 -8.81 -6.63 -2.46
C ALA A 189 -9.86 -7.56 -3.09
N MET A 190 -9.66 -8.87 -3.05
CA MET A 190 -10.66 -9.84 -3.51
C MET A 190 -11.92 -9.81 -2.64
N GLN A 191 -11.77 -9.63 -1.32
CA GLN A 191 -12.91 -9.41 -0.42
C GLN A 191 -13.68 -8.14 -0.79
N ILE A 192 -12.98 -7.02 -1.00
CA ILE A 192 -13.61 -5.76 -1.41
C ILE A 192 -14.31 -5.91 -2.76
N ALA A 193 -13.70 -6.58 -3.73
CA ALA A 193 -14.31 -6.82 -5.04
C ALA A 193 -15.64 -7.60 -4.91
N GLN A 194 -15.72 -8.59 -4.03
CA GLN A 194 -16.94 -9.32 -3.74
C GLN A 194 -17.99 -8.42 -3.07
N ILE A 195 -17.60 -7.59 -2.12
CA ILE A 195 -18.49 -6.60 -1.50
C ILE A 195 -19.04 -5.62 -2.56
N TRP A 196 -18.23 -5.22 -3.51
CA TRP A 196 -18.66 -4.33 -4.60
C TRP A 196 -19.68 -5.00 -5.53
N ARG A 197 -19.54 -6.32 -5.79
CA ARG A 197 -20.59 -7.08 -6.50
C ARG A 197 -21.92 -7.01 -5.76
N GLU A 198 -21.90 -7.26 -4.46
CA GLU A 198 -23.12 -7.23 -3.64
C GLU A 198 -23.74 -5.81 -3.61
N ARG A 199 -22.92 -4.75 -3.50
CA ARG A 199 -23.37 -3.35 -3.59
C ARG A 199 -23.95 -3.01 -4.97
N ALA A 200 -23.49 -3.64 -6.02
CA ALA A 200 -24.01 -3.52 -7.39
C ALA A 200 -25.28 -4.37 -7.62
N GLY A 201 -25.71 -5.15 -6.65
CA GLY A 201 -26.85 -6.06 -6.77
C GLY A 201 -26.53 -7.39 -7.46
N GLU A 202 -25.25 -7.72 -7.58
CA GLU A 202 -24.77 -8.96 -8.17
C GLU A 202 -24.51 -10.02 -7.09
N LYS A 203 -24.58 -11.30 -7.48
CA LYS A 203 -24.17 -12.38 -6.57
C LYS A 203 -22.66 -12.44 -6.45
N ARG A 204 -22.17 -12.91 -5.32
CA ARG A 204 -20.73 -13.24 -5.15
C ARG A 204 -20.28 -14.25 -6.21
N ASN A 205 -19.05 -14.12 -6.63
CA ASN A 205 -18.40 -15.07 -7.54
C ASN A 205 -17.83 -16.22 -6.70
N LEU A 206 -18.28 -17.45 -6.91
CA LEU A 206 -17.89 -18.61 -6.11
C LEU A 206 -16.42 -19.01 -6.28
N GLU A 207 -15.85 -18.81 -7.48
CA GLU A 207 -14.42 -19.08 -7.72
C GLU A 207 -13.54 -18.09 -6.95
N TRP A 208 -13.97 -16.83 -6.84
CA TRP A 208 -13.26 -15.82 -6.04
C TRP A 208 -13.42 -16.09 -4.53
N ASP A 209 -14.56 -16.59 -4.09
CA ASP A 209 -14.73 -17.03 -2.70
C ASP A 209 -13.82 -18.22 -2.39
N GLU A 210 -13.66 -19.16 -3.31
CA GLU A 210 -12.72 -20.27 -3.16
C GLU A 210 -11.27 -19.78 -3.08
N LEU A 211 -10.86 -18.82 -3.95
CA LEU A 211 -9.53 -18.21 -3.85
C LEU A 211 -9.32 -17.55 -2.49
N ILE A 212 -10.28 -16.72 -2.04
CA ILE A 212 -10.21 -16.05 -0.72
C ILE A 212 -10.08 -17.07 0.41
N ASP A 213 -10.81 -18.17 0.33
CA ASP A 213 -10.79 -19.19 1.39
C ASP A 213 -9.51 -20.01 1.41
N LYS A 214 -8.95 -20.32 0.25
CA LYS A 214 -7.78 -21.17 0.07
C LYS A 214 -6.48 -20.42 -0.20
N LEU A 215 -6.47 -19.07 -0.11
CA LEU A 215 -5.23 -18.32 -0.29
C LEU A 215 -4.22 -18.74 0.79
N SER A 216 -2.96 -18.93 0.38
CA SER A 216 -1.88 -19.38 1.25
C SER A 216 -1.72 -18.45 2.47
N PRO A 217 -1.57 -18.97 3.68
CA PRO A 217 -1.16 -18.16 4.82
C PRO A 217 0.27 -17.63 4.61
N LEU A 218 0.64 -16.57 5.34
CA LEU A 218 1.98 -16.02 5.31
C LEU A 218 2.99 -17.03 5.89
N ALA A 219 4.10 -17.26 5.19
CA ALA A 219 5.16 -18.14 5.64
C ALA A 219 6.01 -17.49 6.76
N TYR A 220 6.43 -18.31 7.72
CA TYR A 220 7.21 -17.89 8.88
C TYR A 220 8.28 -18.93 9.25
N ASN A 221 9.29 -18.52 10.01
CA ASN A 221 10.33 -19.39 10.52
C ASN A 221 10.00 -19.96 11.92
N GLU A 222 10.92 -20.76 12.45
CA GLU A 222 10.78 -21.41 13.78
C GLU A 222 10.69 -20.40 14.94
N ASP A 223 11.23 -19.19 14.77
CA ASP A 223 11.19 -18.11 15.76
C ASP A 223 9.86 -17.32 15.71
N GLY A 224 8.91 -17.69 14.84
CA GLY A 224 7.66 -16.97 14.64
C GLY A 224 7.86 -15.61 13.95
N LEU A 225 8.82 -15.52 13.03
CA LEU A 225 9.07 -14.34 12.20
C LEU A 225 8.61 -14.60 10.76
N TYR A 226 7.85 -13.68 10.19
CA TYR A 226 7.39 -13.78 8.81
C TYR A 226 8.54 -13.62 7.82
N LEU A 227 8.60 -14.50 6.83
CA LEU A 227 9.63 -14.50 5.79
C LEU A 227 9.33 -13.44 4.72
N ALA A 228 10.37 -12.97 4.02
CA ALA A 228 10.24 -12.07 2.86
C ALA A 228 9.48 -12.72 1.68
N ALA A 229 9.56 -14.05 1.57
CA ALA A 229 8.77 -14.90 0.69
C ALA A 229 8.84 -16.34 1.24
N GLU A 230 7.90 -17.20 0.86
CA GLU A 230 7.81 -18.58 1.39
C GLU A 230 9.11 -19.37 1.16
N ASN A 231 9.75 -19.16 0.03
CA ASN A 231 11.01 -19.82 -0.31
C ASN A 231 12.27 -19.05 0.15
N ALA A 232 12.12 -17.90 0.80
CA ALA A 232 13.22 -17.11 1.33
C ALA A 232 13.55 -17.53 2.79
N ILE A 233 13.88 -18.81 3.00
CA ILE A 233 14.11 -19.40 4.34
C ILE A 233 15.25 -18.72 5.11
N ASP A 234 16.19 -18.08 4.41
CA ASP A 234 17.32 -17.36 4.99
C ASP A 234 17.04 -15.85 5.17
N THR A 235 15.75 -15.44 5.21
CA THR A 235 15.35 -14.02 5.32
C THR A 235 16.15 -13.25 6.37
N TYR A 236 16.33 -13.80 7.55
CA TYR A 236 16.98 -13.11 8.68
C TYR A 236 18.50 -13.36 8.78
N LYS A 237 19.07 -14.07 7.81
CA LYS A 237 20.51 -14.37 7.73
C LYS A 237 21.18 -13.68 6.52
N ASP A 238 20.40 -13.36 5.50
CA ASP A 238 20.91 -12.75 4.26
C ASP A 238 20.49 -11.28 4.19
N ILE A 239 21.46 -10.39 4.10
CA ILE A 239 21.25 -8.93 4.03
C ILE A 239 20.40 -8.50 2.82
N ARG A 240 20.30 -9.30 1.78
CA ARG A 240 19.41 -9.04 0.63
C ARG A 240 17.95 -9.01 1.04
N PHE A 241 17.55 -9.78 2.05
CA PHE A 241 16.19 -9.88 2.54
C PHE A 241 15.88 -8.94 3.72
N THR A 242 16.90 -8.25 4.25
CA THR A 242 16.77 -7.33 5.38
C THR A 242 17.23 -5.91 5.06
N SER A 243 17.22 -5.57 3.79
CA SER A 243 17.45 -4.23 3.25
C SER A 243 16.35 -3.86 2.25
N ASP A 244 16.35 -2.61 1.76
CA ASP A 244 15.27 -2.06 0.95
C ASP A 244 13.98 -1.91 1.78
N HIS A 245 12.81 -2.18 1.22
CA HIS A 245 11.53 -2.06 1.91
C HIS A 245 11.27 -3.26 2.83
N MET A 246 10.85 -3.00 4.06
CA MET A 246 10.34 -4.04 4.98
C MET A 246 8.87 -4.36 4.64
N ALA A 247 8.63 -4.81 3.40
CA ALA A 247 7.30 -4.94 2.81
C ALA A 247 6.33 -5.83 3.62
N VAL A 248 6.87 -6.80 4.38
CA VAL A 248 6.07 -7.65 5.28
C VAL A 248 5.20 -6.84 6.25
N LEU A 249 5.66 -5.67 6.69
CA LEU A 249 4.88 -4.79 7.57
C LEU A 249 3.65 -4.19 6.88
N GLY A 250 3.65 -4.11 5.55
CA GLY A 250 2.49 -3.68 4.77
C GLY A 250 1.30 -4.64 4.86
N ALA A 251 1.56 -5.92 5.17
CA ALA A 251 0.51 -6.94 5.32
C ALA A 251 -0.46 -6.63 6.48
N VAL A 252 0.02 -5.93 7.50
CA VAL A 252 -0.81 -5.33 8.57
C VAL A 252 -0.34 -3.90 8.77
N GLY A 253 -1.24 -2.94 8.67
CA GLY A 253 -0.90 -1.51 8.74
C GLY A 253 -1.54 -0.79 7.57
N ILE A 254 -1.00 -0.91 6.38
CA ILE A 254 -1.66 -0.54 5.12
C ILE A 254 -2.98 -1.30 5.00
N LEU A 255 -2.95 -2.59 5.29
CA LEU A 255 -4.07 -3.52 5.24
C LEU A 255 -4.57 -3.85 6.65
N PRO A 256 -5.85 -4.20 6.81
CA PRO A 256 -6.37 -4.70 8.07
C PRO A 256 -5.79 -6.09 8.41
N MET A 257 -5.80 -6.43 9.69
CA MET A 257 -5.55 -7.80 10.14
C MET A 257 -6.53 -8.76 9.46
N ASN A 258 -6.06 -9.94 9.07
CA ASN A 258 -6.88 -10.94 8.40
C ASN A 258 -6.47 -12.37 8.78
N LYS A 259 -7.25 -13.37 8.31
CA LYS A 259 -7.08 -14.80 8.68
C LYS A 259 -5.75 -15.43 8.25
N LEU A 260 -5.00 -14.80 7.32
CA LEU A 260 -3.71 -15.31 6.86
C LEU A 260 -2.58 -15.01 7.84
N ILE A 261 -2.84 -14.19 8.87
CA ILE A 261 -1.83 -13.55 9.72
C ILE A 261 -2.08 -13.88 11.19
N ARG A 262 -1.02 -14.24 11.89
CA ARG A 262 -0.99 -14.35 13.34
C ARG A 262 -0.42 -13.06 13.93
N GLU A 263 -1.16 -12.44 14.84
CA GLU A 263 -0.79 -11.15 15.44
C GLU A 263 0.52 -11.25 16.23
N ASP A 264 0.70 -12.32 17.00
CA ASP A 264 1.92 -12.57 17.79
C ASP A 264 3.17 -12.65 16.90
N TYR A 265 3.07 -13.30 15.74
CA TYR A 265 4.17 -13.40 14.78
C TYR A 265 4.46 -12.06 14.09
N MET A 266 3.43 -11.27 13.82
CA MET A 266 3.64 -9.94 13.25
C MET A 266 4.28 -8.99 14.27
N LYS A 267 3.93 -9.09 15.56
CA LYS A 267 4.60 -8.36 16.64
C LYS A 267 6.07 -8.75 16.77
N ASN A 268 6.37 -10.05 16.72
CA ASN A 268 7.75 -10.54 16.73
C ASN A 268 8.53 -10.02 15.51
N THR A 269 7.92 -10.05 14.33
CA THR A 269 8.51 -9.57 13.08
C THR A 269 8.78 -8.06 13.14
N LEU A 270 7.81 -7.27 13.62
CA LEU A 270 8.02 -5.83 13.84
C LEU A 270 9.17 -5.56 14.81
N GLN A 271 9.24 -6.29 15.91
CA GLN A 271 10.33 -6.13 16.90
C GLN A 271 11.68 -6.46 16.30
N TRP A 272 11.79 -7.59 15.55
CA TRP A 272 13.02 -7.96 14.89
C TRP A 272 13.47 -6.90 13.88
N ILE A 273 12.56 -6.42 13.04
CA ILE A 273 12.81 -5.37 12.05
C ILE A 273 13.28 -4.08 12.76
N TRP A 274 12.60 -3.71 13.84
CA TRP A 274 12.94 -2.52 14.61
C TRP A 274 14.40 -2.52 15.08
N ASP A 275 14.86 -3.66 15.56
CA ASP A 275 16.19 -3.82 16.15
C ASP A 275 17.29 -4.06 15.11
N ASN A 276 16.98 -4.70 13.98
CA ASN A 276 17.99 -5.29 13.11
C ASN A 276 17.95 -4.80 11.64
N TRP A 277 16.84 -4.16 11.18
CA TRP A 277 16.73 -3.79 9.77
C TRP A 277 17.77 -2.76 9.37
N ASN A 278 18.22 -2.84 8.11
CA ASN A 278 19.14 -1.83 7.55
C ASN A 278 18.38 -0.52 7.21
N TRP A 279 18.03 0.25 8.23
CA TRP A 279 17.32 1.52 8.09
C TRP A 279 18.03 2.56 7.20
N GLY A 280 19.33 2.39 6.94
CA GLY A 280 20.08 3.22 5.99
C GLY A 280 19.75 2.98 4.52
N LYS A 281 19.06 1.86 4.22
CA LYS A 281 18.68 1.45 2.87
C LYS A 281 17.17 1.52 2.62
N THR A 282 16.41 2.14 3.51
CA THR A 282 14.96 2.32 3.39
C THR A 282 14.62 3.59 2.61
N TRP A 283 13.32 3.75 2.32
CA TRP A 283 12.75 4.87 1.60
C TRP A 283 11.77 5.66 2.49
N GLY A 284 11.36 6.83 2.05
CA GLY A 284 10.53 7.72 2.85
C GLY A 284 9.15 7.15 3.25
N TRP A 285 8.59 6.22 2.50
CA TRP A 285 7.31 5.58 2.81
C TRP A 285 7.42 4.38 3.77
N ASP A 286 8.62 3.85 4.00
CA ASP A 286 8.83 2.75 4.96
C ASP A 286 8.53 3.16 6.41
N TYR A 287 8.78 4.42 6.77
CA TYR A 287 8.53 4.94 8.11
C TYR A 287 7.04 5.06 8.43
N PRO A 288 6.19 5.66 7.57
CA PRO A 288 4.75 5.63 7.78
C PRO A 288 4.17 4.21 7.68
N MET A 289 4.69 3.31 6.83
CA MET A 289 4.28 1.91 6.82
C MET A 289 4.54 1.24 8.18
N THR A 290 5.72 1.43 8.74
CA THR A 290 6.08 0.93 10.07
C THR A 290 5.18 1.54 11.15
N ALA A 291 4.87 2.84 11.07
CA ALA A 291 3.97 3.50 12.02
C ALA A 291 2.55 2.93 11.95
N MET A 292 2.03 2.67 10.76
CA MET A 292 0.70 2.06 10.59
C MET A 292 0.67 0.62 11.12
N ASN A 293 1.72 -0.17 10.86
CA ASN A 293 1.85 -1.52 11.39
C ASN A 293 1.88 -1.49 12.93
N ALA A 294 2.74 -0.68 13.52
CA ALA A 294 2.86 -0.53 14.97
C ALA A 294 1.54 -0.07 15.60
N THR A 295 0.80 0.85 14.95
CA THR A 295 -0.50 1.33 15.44
C THR A 295 -1.52 0.19 15.52
N ARG A 296 -1.67 -0.61 14.46
CA ARG A 296 -2.62 -1.74 14.45
C ARG A 296 -2.24 -2.86 15.42
N LEU A 297 -0.95 -2.97 15.76
CA LEU A 297 -0.45 -3.96 16.73
C LEU A 297 -0.46 -3.47 18.19
N GLY A 298 -0.94 -2.24 18.44
CA GLY A 298 -1.01 -1.68 19.78
C GLY A 298 0.34 -1.23 20.35
N GLU A 299 1.27 -0.80 19.46
CA GLU A 299 2.62 -0.32 19.78
C GLU A 299 2.78 1.20 19.50
N PRO A 300 2.00 2.07 20.17
CA PRO A 300 1.93 3.50 19.82
C PRO A 300 3.25 4.24 20.01
N GLU A 301 4.13 3.80 20.91
CA GLU A 301 5.47 4.36 21.07
C GLU A 301 6.29 4.15 19.79
N LYS A 302 6.29 2.92 19.24
CA LYS A 302 6.97 2.62 17.98
C LYS A 302 6.34 3.37 16.80
N ALA A 303 5.03 3.53 16.81
CA ALA A 303 4.33 4.28 15.74
C ALA A 303 4.84 5.73 15.65
N VAL A 304 4.88 6.45 16.78
CA VAL A 304 5.42 7.81 16.83
C VAL A 304 6.92 7.86 16.54
N GLU A 305 7.69 6.92 17.10
CA GLU A 305 9.14 6.85 16.87
C GLU A 305 9.46 6.59 15.40
N ALA A 306 8.73 5.73 14.71
CA ALA A 306 8.92 5.48 13.29
C ALA A 306 8.79 6.78 12.48
N LEU A 307 7.72 7.56 12.69
CA LEU A 307 7.52 8.83 11.98
C LEU A 307 8.60 9.88 12.28
N LEU A 308 9.23 9.81 13.45
CA LEU A 308 10.24 10.79 13.90
C LEU A 308 11.68 10.22 13.92
N MET A 309 11.87 9.01 13.41
CA MET A 309 13.17 8.36 13.37
C MET A 309 14.20 9.22 12.63
N ASN A 310 15.35 9.46 13.26
CA ASN A 310 16.42 10.26 12.67
C ASN A 310 17.23 9.45 11.65
N LYS A 311 16.70 9.35 10.44
CA LYS A 311 17.35 8.71 9.29
C LYS A 311 17.28 9.64 8.08
N ARG A 312 18.26 9.54 7.18
CA ARG A 312 18.35 10.38 5.98
C ARG A 312 17.05 10.38 5.18
N THR A 313 16.50 9.23 4.89
CA THR A 313 15.29 9.05 4.07
C THR A 313 13.99 9.42 4.79
N ASN A 314 14.06 9.69 6.11
CA ASN A 314 12.96 10.25 6.91
C ASN A 314 13.15 11.76 7.22
N THR A 315 14.03 12.42 6.48
CA THR A 315 14.24 13.86 6.60
C THR A 315 13.13 14.62 5.87
N TYR A 316 12.55 15.61 6.53
CA TYR A 316 11.63 16.57 5.94
C TYR A 316 12.31 17.93 5.91
N LEU A 317 12.61 18.42 4.72
CA LEU A 317 13.30 19.68 4.48
C LEU A 317 12.53 20.87 5.10
N PRO A 318 13.14 22.04 5.26
CA PRO A 318 12.44 23.24 5.75
C PRO A 318 11.17 23.59 4.95
N ASN A 319 11.17 23.33 3.63
CA ASN A 319 10.01 23.51 2.76
C ASN A 319 8.97 22.36 2.82
N GLY A 320 9.19 21.36 3.65
CA GLY A 320 8.26 20.25 3.90
C GLY A 320 8.45 18.99 3.06
N HIS A 321 9.24 19.03 2.00
CA HIS A 321 9.45 17.84 1.18
C HIS A 321 10.20 16.74 1.92
N ASN A 322 9.70 15.50 1.82
CA ASN A 322 10.47 14.33 2.23
C ASN A 322 11.68 14.19 1.29
N TYR A 323 12.84 13.91 1.86
CA TYR A 323 14.15 13.87 1.17
C TYR A 323 14.75 12.47 1.22
N GLN A 324 15.25 11.99 0.10
CA GLN A 324 15.92 10.69 0.01
C GLN A 324 17.45 10.84 -0.10
N ASP A 325 17.90 11.54 -1.12
CA ASP A 325 19.31 11.78 -1.41
C ASP A 325 19.50 13.04 -2.31
N PRO A 326 20.73 13.45 -2.67
CA PRO A 326 20.96 14.62 -3.52
C PRO A 326 20.30 14.56 -4.91
N ARG A 327 20.03 13.36 -5.43
CA ARG A 327 19.37 13.16 -6.73
C ARG A 327 17.84 13.13 -6.57
N LEU A 328 17.34 12.87 -5.36
CA LEU A 328 15.93 12.71 -5.06
C LEU A 328 15.55 13.56 -3.85
N ARG A 329 15.51 14.88 -4.08
CA ARG A 329 15.27 15.89 -3.04
C ARG A 329 13.80 16.09 -2.70
N VAL A 330 12.92 15.61 -3.56
CA VAL A 330 11.46 15.65 -3.40
C VAL A 330 10.96 14.23 -3.55
N TYR A 331 10.29 13.72 -2.51
CA TYR A 331 9.74 12.37 -2.51
C TYR A 331 8.34 12.35 -1.89
N LEU A 332 7.35 12.68 -2.70
CA LEU A 332 5.97 12.87 -2.24
C LEU A 332 5.30 11.60 -1.70
N PRO A 333 5.67 10.35 -2.09
CA PRO A 333 5.18 9.15 -1.40
C PRO A 333 5.44 9.15 0.10
N GLY A 334 6.57 9.69 0.57
CA GLY A 334 6.85 9.88 1.99
C GLY A 334 5.90 10.89 2.64
N ASN A 335 5.60 12.00 1.95
CA ASN A 335 4.65 13.00 2.42
C ASN A 335 3.21 12.46 2.54
N GLY A 336 2.73 11.76 1.51
CA GLY A 336 1.37 11.20 1.52
C GLY A 336 1.24 10.02 2.47
N GLY A 337 2.27 9.17 2.57
CA GLY A 337 2.34 8.11 3.56
C GLY A 337 2.25 8.64 5.00
N LEU A 338 2.95 9.75 5.29
CA LEU A 338 2.85 10.42 6.59
C LEU A 338 1.40 10.81 6.91
N LEU A 339 0.69 11.44 5.98
CA LEU A 339 -0.71 11.84 6.19
C LEU A 339 -1.64 10.65 6.39
N THR A 340 -1.44 9.57 5.62
CA THR A 340 -2.22 8.34 5.76
C THR A 340 -1.96 7.69 7.13
N ALA A 341 -0.69 7.60 7.56
CA ALA A 341 -0.34 7.07 8.87
C ALA A 341 -0.95 7.91 10.01
N ILE A 342 -0.89 9.23 9.93
CA ILE A 342 -1.51 10.12 10.93
C ILE A 342 -3.03 9.94 10.98
N ALA A 343 -3.71 9.78 9.84
CA ALA A 343 -5.15 9.50 9.83
C ALA A 343 -5.47 8.19 10.58
N LEU A 344 -4.73 7.11 10.30
CA LEU A 344 -4.87 5.84 11.02
C LEU A 344 -4.55 5.99 12.53
N MET A 345 -3.48 6.69 12.87
CA MET A 345 -3.04 6.90 14.26
C MET A 345 -4.03 7.72 15.08
N CYS A 346 -4.80 8.61 14.44
CA CYS A 346 -5.83 9.44 15.06
C CYS A 346 -7.20 8.77 15.05
N ALA A 347 -7.72 8.48 13.85
CA ALA A 347 -9.10 8.01 13.64
C ALA A 347 -9.24 6.47 13.74
N GLY A 348 -8.14 5.73 13.77
CA GLY A 348 -8.18 4.27 13.85
C GLY A 348 -8.65 3.62 12.55
N TRP A 349 -9.32 2.49 12.69
CA TRP A 349 -9.83 1.65 11.60
C TRP A 349 -11.19 1.05 11.98
N ASP A 350 -11.83 0.38 11.05
CA ASP A 350 -13.12 -0.28 11.30
C ASP A 350 -13.05 -1.22 12.52
N GLY A 351 -13.90 -0.97 13.50
CA GLY A 351 -13.95 -1.72 14.75
C GLY A 351 -12.92 -1.30 15.79
N CYS A 352 -12.09 -0.30 15.55
CA CYS A 352 -11.19 0.25 16.56
C CYS A 352 -11.95 1.16 17.54
N GLU A 353 -11.98 0.77 18.80
CA GLU A 353 -12.63 1.56 19.89
C GLU A 353 -11.63 2.42 20.66
N ILE A 354 -10.35 2.35 20.33
CA ILE A 354 -9.28 3.08 21.01
C ILE A 354 -9.21 4.50 20.43
N GLU A 355 -9.40 5.50 21.26
CA GLU A 355 -9.18 6.90 20.88
C GLU A 355 -7.70 7.15 20.59
N ASN A 356 -7.37 7.76 19.43
CA ASN A 356 -6.00 8.04 19.01
C ASN A 356 -5.06 6.83 19.18
N PRO A 357 -5.33 5.67 18.53
CA PRO A 357 -4.66 4.41 18.82
C PRO A 357 -3.15 4.42 18.54
N GLY A 358 -2.68 5.30 17.67
CA GLY A 358 -1.27 5.42 17.31
C GLY A 358 -0.46 6.36 18.22
N PHE A 359 -1.07 6.93 19.29
CA PHE A 359 -0.37 7.83 20.19
C PHE A 359 -0.32 7.29 21.63
N PRO A 360 0.87 7.36 22.28
CA PRO A 360 1.04 6.87 23.65
C PRO A 360 0.13 7.59 24.64
N LYS A 361 -0.44 6.84 25.59
CA LYS A 361 -1.34 7.34 26.65
C LYS A 361 -0.57 7.74 27.94
N ASN A 362 0.70 8.10 27.80
CA ASN A 362 1.60 8.44 28.92
C ASN A 362 1.59 9.93 29.32
N GLY A 363 0.61 10.70 28.85
CA GLY A 363 0.47 12.14 29.15
C GLY A 363 1.43 13.08 28.41
N LYS A 364 2.30 12.54 27.53
CA LYS A 364 3.25 13.34 26.74
C LYS A 364 2.67 13.81 25.40
N TRP A 365 1.55 13.25 24.97
CA TRP A 365 0.85 13.58 23.73
C TRP A 365 -0.56 14.09 24.05
N ASN A 366 -0.88 15.26 23.56
CA ASN A 366 -2.24 15.77 23.49
C ASN A 366 -2.61 15.84 22.01
N VAL A 367 -3.51 14.96 21.57
CA VAL A 367 -3.87 14.78 20.18
C VAL A 367 -5.30 15.26 19.97
N MET A 368 -5.46 16.24 19.11
CA MET A 368 -6.76 16.75 18.68
C MET A 368 -6.80 16.77 17.16
N TRP A 369 -7.91 16.38 16.60
CA TRP A 369 -8.12 16.36 15.15
C TRP A 369 -9.60 16.55 14.82
N GLU A 370 -9.86 16.92 13.59
CA GLU A 370 -11.20 17.15 13.04
C GLU A 370 -11.25 16.65 11.58
N GLY A 371 -12.38 16.08 11.19
CA GLY A 371 -12.65 15.70 9.80
C GLY A 371 -11.88 14.48 9.27
N LEU A 372 -11.19 13.71 10.12
CA LEU A 372 -10.56 12.46 9.71
C LEU A 372 -11.57 11.31 9.66
N SER A 373 -11.33 10.39 8.72
CA SER A 373 -12.10 9.15 8.60
C SER A 373 -11.24 7.93 8.94
N PRO A 374 -11.82 6.88 9.55
CA PRO A 374 -11.10 5.64 9.84
C PRO A 374 -10.73 4.89 8.55
N MET A 375 -9.63 4.17 8.61
CA MET A 375 -9.23 3.23 7.54
C MET A 375 -10.09 1.95 7.59
N PRO A 376 -10.11 1.16 6.50
CA PRO A 376 -10.64 -0.19 6.51
C PRO A 376 -10.00 -1.08 7.56
#